data_9047aa1c0f2d0059fdf99e960970070f
#
_entry.id   9047aa1c0f2d0059fdf99e960970070f
#
_cell.length_a   1.000
_cell.length_b   1.000
_cell.length_c   1.000
_cell.angle_alpha   90.00
_cell.angle_beta   90.00
_cell.angle_gamma   90.00
#
_symmetry.space_group_name_H-M   'P 1'
#
loop_
_entity.id
_entity.type
_entity.pdbx_description
1 polymer ?
#
loop_
_entity_poly.entity_id
_entity_poly.type
_entity_poly.pdbx_seq_one_letter_code
_entity_poly.pdbx_strand_id
1 'polypeptide(L)'
;MGYEVLEDLDRLPDVILYPTGGGTGLIGMWKAFDEMERLGWIGSKRPRMFSVQSSGCAPIVRAFAQQLENAPEWEAPHTTAWGLRVPRAIGDRLMLRALRDSDGGAIAVDEARIEHAAAQLRIAEGIDAGPEGGAAMLAYETLRANGTIGGGDVVVAFNTGGNKYR
;
A
#
# COMPACT_ATOMS: atom_id res chain seq x y z
N MET A 1 10.50 -7.88 4.20
CA MET A 1 9.26 -7.13 4.56
C MET A 1 8.19 -8.01 5.23
N GLY A 2 7.60 -9.06 4.58
CA GLY A 2 6.53 -9.84 5.23
C GLY A 2 6.96 -10.60 6.48
N TYR A 3 8.12 -11.21 6.46
CA TYR A 3 8.71 -11.90 7.62
C TYR A 3 9.07 -10.93 8.75
N GLU A 4 9.70 -9.82 8.42
CA GLU A 4 10.08 -8.75 9.36
C GLU A 4 8.85 -8.17 10.08
N VAL A 5 7.74 -7.97 9.37
CA VAL A 5 6.49 -7.49 9.99
C VAL A 5 5.99 -8.45 11.07
N LEU A 6 6.07 -9.76 10.84
CA LEU A 6 5.71 -10.77 11.84
C LEU A 6 6.70 -10.76 13.02
N GLU A 7 8.01 -10.66 12.73
CA GLU A 7 9.08 -10.67 13.73
C GLU A 7 8.99 -9.44 14.65
N ASP A 8 8.80 -8.24 14.07
CA ASP A 8 8.77 -6.98 14.82
C ASP A 8 7.50 -6.82 15.67
N LEU A 9 6.36 -7.35 15.21
CA LEU A 9 5.07 -7.19 15.90
C LEU A 9 4.68 -8.42 16.75
N ASP A 10 5.43 -9.52 16.66
CA ASP A 10 5.07 -10.83 17.25
C ASP A 10 3.65 -11.32 16.83
N ARG A 11 3.09 -10.71 15.80
CA ARG A 11 1.79 -11.04 15.18
C ARG A 11 1.67 -10.39 13.82
N LEU A 12 0.75 -10.88 12.99
CA LEU A 12 0.38 -10.13 11.78
C LEU A 12 -0.48 -8.91 12.14
N PRO A 13 -0.30 -7.77 11.46
CA PRO A 13 -1.19 -6.63 11.58
C PRO A 13 -2.58 -6.96 11.01
N ASP A 14 -3.57 -6.13 11.32
CA ASP A 14 -4.92 -6.27 10.75
C ASP A 14 -5.00 -5.64 9.35
N VAL A 15 -4.19 -4.63 9.10
CA VAL A 15 -4.16 -3.88 7.81
C VAL A 15 -2.73 -3.55 7.41
N ILE A 16 -2.44 -3.68 6.12
CA ILE A 16 -1.20 -3.19 5.49
C ILE A 16 -1.55 -2.18 4.41
N LEU A 17 -0.98 -0.97 4.53
CA LEU A 17 -1.05 0.09 3.52
C LEU A 17 0.28 0.14 2.77
N TYR A 18 0.27 -0.20 1.48
CA TYR A 18 1.49 -0.29 0.69
C TYR A 18 1.47 0.68 -0.50
N PRO A 19 2.36 1.69 -0.52
CA PRO A 19 2.55 2.55 -1.68
C PRO A 19 2.95 1.73 -2.90
N THR A 20 2.13 1.74 -3.95
CA THR A 20 2.20 0.74 -5.00
C THR A 20 2.46 1.34 -6.38
N GLY A 21 3.65 1.09 -6.93
CA GLY A 21 3.96 1.25 -8.34
C GLY A 21 3.89 -0.09 -9.06
N GLY A 22 5.03 -0.76 -9.27
CA GLY A 22 5.12 -2.07 -9.93
C GLY A 22 4.55 -3.26 -9.16
N GLY A 23 4.33 -3.10 -7.83
CA GLY A 23 3.65 -4.08 -6.98
C GLY A 23 4.53 -5.19 -6.40
N THR A 24 5.82 -5.20 -6.66
CA THR A 24 6.72 -6.28 -6.22
C THR A 24 6.70 -6.50 -4.71
N GLY A 25 6.69 -5.42 -3.91
CA GLY A 25 6.65 -5.52 -2.45
C GLY A 25 5.32 -6.06 -1.93
N LEU A 26 4.18 -5.58 -2.47
CA LEU A 26 2.85 -6.06 -2.11
C LEU A 26 2.70 -7.55 -2.43
N ILE A 27 3.08 -7.96 -3.64
CA ILE A 27 3.03 -9.36 -4.09
C ILE A 27 3.98 -10.22 -3.25
N GLY A 28 5.19 -9.71 -2.97
CA GLY A 28 6.19 -10.42 -2.17
C GLY A 28 5.74 -10.66 -0.73
N MET A 29 5.07 -9.68 -0.11
CA MET A 29 4.49 -9.86 1.23
C MET A 29 3.35 -10.88 1.22
N TRP A 30 2.44 -10.81 0.25
CA TRP A 30 1.36 -11.76 0.12
C TRP A 30 1.87 -13.20 -0.03
N LYS A 31 2.90 -13.38 -0.87
CA LYS A 31 3.59 -14.66 -1.02
C LYS A 31 4.27 -15.12 0.28
N ALA A 32 4.90 -14.20 1.02
CA ALA A 32 5.53 -14.54 2.30
C ALA A 32 4.49 -15.05 3.33
N PHE A 33 3.28 -14.48 3.35
CA PHE A 33 2.20 -14.98 4.21
C PHE A 33 1.76 -16.39 3.81
N ASP A 34 1.71 -16.72 2.50
CA ASP A 34 1.46 -18.09 2.04
C ASP A 34 2.54 -19.07 2.53
N GLU A 35 3.80 -18.65 2.49
CA GLU A 35 4.93 -19.46 2.93
C GLU A 35 4.89 -19.68 4.44
N MET A 36 4.65 -18.63 5.23
CA MET A 36 4.55 -18.70 6.69
C MET A 36 3.39 -19.59 7.16
N GLU A 37 2.24 -19.54 6.47
CA GLU A 37 1.11 -20.44 6.78
C GLU A 37 1.47 -21.90 6.51
N ARG A 38 2.11 -22.21 5.36
CA ARG A 38 2.57 -23.58 5.05
C ARG A 38 3.60 -24.11 6.03
N LEU A 39 4.43 -23.22 6.59
CA LEU A 39 5.42 -23.55 7.62
C LEU A 39 4.80 -23.67 9.02
N GLY A 40 3.51 -23.34 9.18
CA GLY A 40 2.82 -23.36 10.46
C GLY A 40 3.22 -22.21 11.40
N TRP A 41 3.84 -21.13 10.89
CA TRP A 41 4.24 -19.97 11.68
C TRP A 41 3.06 -19.04 11.96
N ILE A 42 2.09 -19.02 11.06
CA ILE A 42 0.85 -18.25 11.19
C ILE A 42 -0.36 -19.14 10.87
N GLY A 43 -1.55 -18.72 11.31
CA GLY A 43 -2.81 -19.33 10.89
C GLY A 43 -3.29 -18.80 9.53
N SER A 44 -4.54 -19.12 9.18
CA SER A 44 -5.16 -18.70 7.92
C SER A 44 -5.56 -17.22 7.88
N LYS A 45 -5.64 -16.54 9.04
CA LYS A 45 -5.98 -15.11 9.11
C LYS A 45 -4.80 -14.30 8.57
N ARG A 46 -5.07 -13.41 7.63
CA ARG A 46 -4.08 -12.53 7.00
C ARG A 46 -4.47 -11.07 7.11
N PRO A 47 -3.50 -10.14 6.99
CA PRO A 47 -3.80 -8.72 6.90
C PRO A 47 -4.66 -8.39 5.69
N ARG A 48 -5.54 -7.43 5.82
CA ARG A 48 -6.18 -6.77 4.69
C ARG A 48 -5.12 -5.92 3.97
N MET A 49 -4.87 -6.21 2.70
CA MET A 49 -3.86 -5.54 1.89
C MET A 49 -4.47 -4.36 1.15
N PHE A 50 -3.89 -3.18 1.27
CA PHE A 50 -4.32 -2.00 0.53
C PHE A 50 -3.20 -1.49 -0.37
N SER A 51 -3.50 -1.41 -1.67
CA SER A 51 -2.65 -0.73 -2.65
C SER A 51 -2.94 0.77 -2.59
N VAL A 52 -1.91 1.57 -2.33
CA VAL A 52 -2.01 3.03 -2.29
C VAL A 52 -1.36 3.61 -3.54
N GLN A 53 -2.09 4.40 -4.29
CA GLN A 53 -1.62 5.09 -5.48
C GLN A 53 -1.95 6.58 -5.43
N SER A 54 -1.29 7.39 -6.27
CA SER A 54 -1.63 8.79 -6.47
C SER A 54 -2.83 8.94 -7.42
N SER A 55 -3.68 9.94 -7.21
CA SER A 55 -4.75 10.28 -8.15
C SER A 55 -4.24 10.61 -9.57
N GLY A 56 -2.99 11.02 -9.70
CA GLY A 56 -2.34 11.26 -10.99
C GLY A 56 -1.81 10.01 -11.70
N CYS A 57 -1.76 8.85 -11.03
CA CYS A 57 -1.37 7.57 -11.63
C CYS A 57 -1.93 6.40 -10.78
N ALA A 58 -3.16 5.95 -11.06
CA ALA A 58 -3.88 4.98 -10.26
C ALA A 58 -4.49 3.81 -11.08
N PRO A 59 -3.70 3.10 -11.90
CA PRO A 59 -4.23 2.02 -12.74
C PRO A 59 -4.81 0.86 -11.93
N ILE A 60 -4.19 0.49 -10.80
CA ILE A 60 -4.66 -0.61 -9.94
C ILE A 60 -5.98 -0.23 -9.24
N VAL A 61 -6.09 1.01 -8.76
CA VAL A 61 -7.33 1.51 -8.14
C VAL A 61 -8.49 1.47 -9.12
N ARG A 62 -8.27 1.95 -10.35
CA ARG A 62 -9.28 1.91 -11.42
C ARG A 62 -9.71 0.48 -11.74
N ALA A 63 -8.74 -0.43 -11.92
CA ALA A 63 -9.01 -1.82 -12.23
C ALA A 63 -9.74 -2.55 -11.08
N PHE A 64 -9.34 -2.28 -9.83
CA PHE A 64 -10.00 -2.85 -8.65
C PHE A 64 -11.46 -2.42 -8.56
N ALA A 65 -11.75 -1.12 -8.70
CA ALA A 65 -13.10 -0.56 -8.66
C ALA A 65 -14.00 -1.10 -9.79
N GLN A 66 -13.42 -1.36 -10.97
CA GLN A 66 -14.13 -1.92 -12.14
C GLN A 66 -14.15 -3.46 -12.14
N GLN A 67 -13.62 -4.11 -11.12
CA GLN A 67 -13.55 -5.57 -10.99
C GLN A 67 -12.82 -6.27 -12.16
N LEU A 68 -11.86 -5.58 -12.79
CA LEU A 68 -11.08 -6.12 -13.90
C LEU A 68 -10.00 -7.11 -13.39
N GLU A 69 -9.64 -8.07 -14.22
CA GLU A 69 -8.53 -8.99 -13.94
C GLU A 69 -7.14 -8.36 -14.16
N ASN A 70 -7.03 -7.40 -15.07
CA ASN A 70 -5.81 -6.69 -15.40
C ASN A 70 -6.06 -5.18 -15.36
N ALA A 71 -5.02 -4.40 -15.07
CA ALA A 71 -5.11 -2.96 -15.04
C ALA A 71 -4.79 -2.36 -16.43
N PRO A 72 -5.75 -1.67 -17.08
CA PRO A 72 -5.47 -0.91 -18.29
C PRO A 72 -4.43 0.17 -18.03
N GLU A 73 -3.58 0.43 -19.03
CA GLU A 73 -2.56 1.45 -18.96
C GLU A 73 -3.15 2.83 -18.57
N TRP A 74 -2.43 3.55 -17.72
CA TRP A 74 -2.83 4.89 -17.28
C TRP A 74 -2.29 5.94 -18.25
N GLU A 75 -3.17 6.76 -18.77
CA GLU A 75 -2.81 7.84 -19.69
C GLU A 75 -2.28 9.07 -18.92
N ALA A 76 -1.28 9.74 -19.47
CA ALA A 76 -0.67 10.96 -18.92
C ALA A 76 -0.32 10.86 -17.42
N PRO A 77 0.48 9.87 -16.98
CA PRO A 77 0.81 9.66 -15.57
C PRO A 77 1.62 10.84 -15.02
N HIS A 78 1.17 11.40 -13.91
CA HIS A 78 1.86 12.45 -13.19
C HIS A 78 1.77 12.24 -11.69
N THR A 79 2.87 12.36 -10.98
CA THR A 79 2.92 12.35 -9.51
C THR A 79 4.31 12.76 -9.05
N THR A 80 4.40 13.43 -7.90
CA THR A 80 5.66 13.73 -7.20
C THR A 80 6.25 12.48 -6.55
N ALA A 81 5.41 11.49 -6.21
CA ALA A 81 5.82 10.19 -5.71
C ALA A 81 6.30 9.29 -6.87
N TRP A 82 7.57 9.41 -7.24
CA TRP A 82 8.15 8.71 -8.39
C TRP A 82 7.94 7.19 -8.36
N GLY A 83 8.03 6.59 -7.18
CA GLY A 83 7.78 5.16 -6.97
C GLY A 83 6.34 4.73 -7.30
N LEU A 84 5.40 5.67 -7.33
CA LEU A 84 3.99 5.42 -7.70
C LEU A 84 3.70 5.68 -9.18
N ARG A 85 4.62 6.32 -9.93
CA ARG A 85 4.42 6.67 -11.34
C ARG A 85 4.67 5.47 -12.26
N VAL A 86 3.86 4.45 -12.13
CA VAL A 86 3.92 3.23 -12.96
C VAL A 86 2.60 3.07 -13.70
N PRO A 87 2.49 3.58 -14.93
CA PRO A 87 1.24 3.56 -15.70
C PRO A 87 0.77 2.16 -16.08
N ARG A 88 1.71 1.21 -16.15
CA ARG A 88 1.44 -0.21 -16.46
C ARG A 88 2.31 -1.09 -15.60
N ALA A 89 1.73 -1.72 -14.59
CA ALA A 89 2.41 -2.64 -13.70
C ALA A 89 2.39 -4.07 -14.27
N ILE A 90 3.55 -4.73 -14.37
CA ILE A 90 3.64 -6.12 -14.88
C ILE A 90 2.90 -7.10 -13.94
N GLY A 91 2.90 -6.82 -12.63
CA GLY A 91 2.29 -7.67 -11.62
C GLY A 91 0.82 -7.34 -11.30
N ASP A 92 0.11 -6.58 -12.14
CA ASP A 92 -1.23 -6.06 -11.89
C ASP A 92 -2.24 -7.14 -11.49
N ARG A 93 -2.27 -8.27 -12.22
CA ARG A 93 -3.16 -9.40 -11.93
C ARG A 93 -2.91 -10.01 -10.55
N LEU A 94 -1.63 -10.17 -10.18
CA LEU A 94 -1.27 -10.71 -8.86
C LEU A 94 -1.62 -9.75 -7.73
N MET A 95 -1.42 -8.45 -7.95
CA MET A 95 -1.85 -7.42 -6.99
C MET A 95 -3.35 -7.44 -6.80
N LEU A 96 -4.13 -7.34 -7.89
CA LEU A 96 -5.59 -7.34 -7.84
C LEU A 96 -6.15 -8.59 -7.13
N ARG A 97 -5.51 -9.74 -7.37
CA ARG A 97 -5.85 -10.98 -6.67
C ARG A 97 -5.56 -10.87 -5.16
N ALA A 98 -4.35 -10.47 -4.77
CA ALA A 98 -3.99 -10.32 -3.36
C ALA A 98 -4.91 -9.36 -2.61
N LEU A 99 -5.29 -8.24 -3.24
CA LEU A 99 -6.22 -7.28 -2.66
C LEU A 99 -7.61 -7.89 -2.42
N ARG A 100 -8.12 -8.68 -3.36
CA ARG A 100 -9.43 -9.36 -3.22
C ARG A 100 -9.39 -10.50 -2.22
N ASP A 101 -8.37 -11.37 -2.31
CA ASP A 101 -8.22 -12.53 -1.44
C ASP A 101 -7.99 -12.15 0.03
N SER A 102 -7.53 -10.92 0.28
CA SER A 102 -7.29 -10.37 1.63
C SER A 102 -8.47 -9.58 2.20
N ASP A 103 -9.60 -9.46 1.50
CA ASP A 103 -10.66 -8.49 1.83
C ASP A 103 -10.15 -7.06 2.00
N GLY A 104 -9.08 -6.72 1.29
CA GLY A 104 -8.45 -5.42 1.26
C GLY A 104 -9.02 -4.52 0.17
N GLY A 105 -8.18 -3.63 -0.38
CA GLY A 105 -8.64 -2.70 -1.39
C GLY A 105 -7.55 -1.93 -2.10
N ALA A 106 -7.97 -0.98 -2.91
CA ALA A 106 -7.08 -0.05 -3.58
C ALA A 106 -7.60 1.37 -3.40
N ILE A 107 -6.72 2.31 -3.07
CA ILE A 107 -7.07 3.70 -2.81
C ILE A 107 -6.15 4.64 -3.58
N ALA A 108 -6.74 5.63 -4.25
CA ALA A 108 -6.02 6.76 -4.82
C ALA A 108 -6.10 7.95 -3.86
N VAL A 109 -4.95 8.49 -3.48
CA VAL A 109 -4.86 9.69 -2.66
C VAL A 109 -4.66 10.93 -3.51
N ASP A 110 -5.10 12.08 -3.01
CA ASP A 110 -4.98 13.36 -3.71
C ASP A 110 -3.50 13.73 -3.91
N GLU A 111 -3.08 13.81 -5.17
CA GLU A 111 -1.72 14.17 -5.56
C GLU A 111 -1.26 15.48 -4.91
N ALA A 112 -2.13 16.49 -4.88
CA ALA A 112 -1.79 17.81 -4.33
C ALA A 112 -1.45 17.81 -2.84
N ARG A 113 -1.85 16.76 -2.11
CA ARG A 113 -1.65 16.65 -0.66
C ARG A 113 -0.44 15.80 -0.28
N ILE A 114 0.12 15.02 -1.19
CA ILE A 114 1.16 14.01 -0.92
C ILE A 114 2.39 14.63 -0.26
N GLU A 115 2.96 15.68 -0.85
CA GLU A 115 4.18 16.34 -0.33
C GLU A 115 3.95 16.95 1.05
N HIS A 116 2.78 17.56 1.27
CA HIS A 116 2.42 18.12 2.56
C HIS A 116 2.31 17.03 3.64
N ALA A 117 1.66 15.91 3.33
CA ALA A 117 1.54 14.78 4.24
C ALA A 117 2.91 14.15 4.58
N ALA A 118 3.80 14.03 3.60
CA ALA A 118 5.18 13.59 3.84
C ALA A 118 5.93 14.54 4.78
N ALA A 119 5.77 15.87 4.60
CA ALA A 119 6.37 16.86 5.49
C ALA A 119 5.81 16.78 6.91
N GLN A 120 4.52 16.61 7.05
CA GLN A 120 3.88 16.42 8.37
C GLN A 120 4.39 15.16 9.07
N LEU A 121 4.52 14.05 8.35
CA LEU A 121 5.03 12.79 8.90
C LEU A 121 6.49 12.93 9.37
N ARG A 122 7.34 13.65 8.62
CA ARG A 122 8.72 13.96 9.06
C ARG A 122 8.76 14.74 10.36
N ILE A 123 7.88 15.73 10.50
CA ILE A 123 7.82 16.60 11.69
C ILE A 123 7.28 15.84 12.91
N ALA A 124 6.22 15.07 12.72
CA ALA A 124 5.52 14.37 13.81
C ALA A 124 6.32 13.19 14.35
N GLU A 125 6.92 12.39 13.46
CA GLU A 125 7.55 11.12 13.81
C GLU A 125 9.08 11.13 13.74
N GLY A 126 9.68 12.21 13.22
CA GLY A 126 11.14 12.31 13.08
C GLY A 126 11.74 11.34 12.05
N ILE A 127 10.93 10.73 11.19
CA ILE A 127 11.38 9.79 10.15
C ILE A 127 11.66 10.49 8.83
N ASP A 128 12.58 9.97 8.03
CA ASP A 128 12.84 10.48 6.67
C ASP A 128 11.78 9.98 5.68
N ALA A 129 10.57 10.54 5.76
CA ALA A 129 9.47 10.16 4.89
C ALA A 129 9.54 10.86 3.54
N GLY A 130 9.52 10.07 2.46
CA GLY A 130 9.30 10.55 1.09
C GLY A 130 7.82 10.69 0.75
N PRO A 131 7.48 11.16 -0.47
CA PRO A 131 6.10 11.26 -0.92
C PRO A 131 5.33 9.93 -0.89
N GLU A 132 6.00 8.81 -1.09
CA GLU A 132 5.40 7.49 -0.96
C GLU A 132 4.86 7.26 0.46
N GLY A 133 5.64 7.66 1.49
CA GLY A 133 5.20 7.65 2.89
C GLY A 133 4.04 8.60 3.14
N GLY A 134 4.09 9.80 2.55
CA GLY A 134 2.98 10.76 2.58
C GLY A 134 1.69 10.20 1.98
N ALA A 135 1.79 9.48 0.86
CA ALA A 135 0.66 8.81 0.24
C ALA A 135 0.07 7.72 1.16
N ALA A 136 0.91 6.91 1.83
CA ALA A 136 0.46 5.91 2.79
C ALA A 136 -0.27 6.56 3.98
N MET A 137 0.22 7.70 4.49
CA MET A 137 -0.44 8.44 5.57
C MET A 137 -1.81 8.98 5.17
N LEU A 138 -1.93 9.59 3.98
CA LEU A 138 -3.23 10.05 3.45
C LEU A 138 -4.23 8.91 3.27
N ALA A 139 -3.75 7.74 2.84
CA ALA A 139 -4.59 6.55 2.74
C ALA A 139 -5.08 6.12 4.13
N TYR A 140 -4.20 6.10 5.13
CA TYR A 140 -4.57 5.81 6.52
C TYR A 140 -5.65 6.76 7.03
N GLU A 141 -5.44 8.07 6.90
CA GLU A 141 -6.41 9.08 7.33
C GLU A 141 -7.78 8.86 6.68
N THR A 142 -7.80 8.62 5.36
CA THR A 142 -9.03 8.42 4.60
C THR A 142 -9.77 7.15 5.05
N LEU A 143 -9.06 6.03 5.19
CA LEU A 143 -9.65 4.75 5.57
C LEU A 143 -10.09 4.73 7.04
N ARG A 144 -9.46 5.52 7.90
CA ARG A 144 -9.92 5.76 9.28
C ARG A 144 -11.20 6.60 9.31
N ALA A 145 -11.22 7.69 8.56
CA ALA A 145 -12.34 8.62 8.53
C ALA A 145 -13.64 7.97 8.00
N ASN A 146 -13.53 7.05 7.04
CA ASN A 146 -14.67 6.34 6.46
C ASN A 146 -15.04 5.03 7.18
N GLY A 147 -14.33 4.69 8.28
CA GLY A 147 -14.61 3.51 9.10
C GLY A 147 -14.09 2.17 8.53
N THR A 148 -13.37 2.20 7.41
CA THR A 148 -12.75 0.97 6.85
C THR A 148 -11.68 0.41 7.79
N ILE A 149 -10.92 1.28 8.46
CA ILE A 149 -9.97 0.92 9.52
C ILE A 149 -10.61 1.25 10.86
N GLY A 150 -10.80 0.24 11.69
CA GLY A 150 -11.39 0.36 13.04
C GLY A 150 -10.42 0.91 14.08
N GLY A 151 -10.95 1.36 15.24
CA GLY A 151 -10.15 1.93 16.35
C GLY A 151 -9.18 0.93 17.00
N GLY A 152 -9.47 -0.36 16.89
CA GLY A 152 -8.65 -1.43 17.45
C GLY A 152 -7.73 -2.12 16.45
N ASP A 153 -7.76 -1.74 15.15
CA ASP A 153 -6.91 -2.35 14.14
C ASP A 153 -5.44 -1.97 14.33
N VAL A 154 -4.55 -2.94 14.27
CA VAL A 154 -3.12 -2.72 14.11
C VAL A 154 -2.81 -2.52 12.63
N VAL A 155 -2.29 -1.35 12.30
CA VAL A 155 -2.05 -0.92 10.92
C VAL A 155 -0.55 -0.74 10.67
N VAL A 156 -0.04 -1.36 9.62
CA VAL A 156 1.32 -1.10 9.12
C VAL A 156 1.22 -0.27 7.84
N ALA A 157 1.73 0.96 7.89
CA ALA A 157 1.87 1.84 6.75
C ALA A 157 3.35 1.87 6.31
N PHE A 158 3.63 1.47 5.08
CA PHE A 158 4.99 1.41 4.58
C PHE A 158 5.48 2.78 4.10
N ASN A 159 6.65 3.20 4.59
CA ASN A 159 7.43 4.30 4.03
C ASN A 159 8.50 3.72 3.10
N THR A 160 8.23 3.67 1.81
CA THR A 160 9.09 3.02 0.81
C THR A 160 10.12 3.92 0.17
N GLY A 161 10.17 5.21 0.52
CA GLY A 161 11.13 6.17 0.01
C GLY A 161 11.48 7.25 1.03
N GLY A 162 12.74 7.67 1.03
CA GLY A 162 13.23 8.79 1.85
C GLY A 162 13.35 10.08 1.03
N ASN A 163 13.46 11.22 1.74
CA ASN A 163 13.62 12.53 1.11
C ASN A 163 15.06 12.80 0.62
N LYS A 164 16.06 12.03 1.12
CA LYS A 164 17.48 12.25 0.87
C LYS A 164 17.96 11.93 -0.55
N TYR A 165 17.14 11.29 -1.36
CA TYR A 165 17.52 10.81 -2.70
C TYR A 165 16.83 11.62 -3.82
N ARG A 166 16.47 12.86 -3.55
CA ARG A 166 15.80 13.77 -4.50
C ARG A 166 16.59 15.02 -4.75
#